data_87f2e484589f5bc1757cb478c1e9995b
#
_entry.id   87f2e484589f5bc1757cb478c1e9995b
#
_cell.length_a   1.000
_cell.length_b   1.000
_cell.length_c   1.000
_cell.angle_alpha   90.00
_cell.angle_beta   90.00
_cell.angle_gamma   90.00
#
_symmetry.space_group_name_H-M   'P 1'
#
loop_
_entity.id
_entity.type
_entity.pdbx_description
1 polymer ?
#
loop_
_entity_poly.entity_id
_entity_poly.type
_entity_poly.pdbx_seq_one_letter_code
_entity_poly.pdbx_strand_id
1 'polypeptide(L)'
;MPAAEAIYRPFQFAFIYDQPVWKPEDEPEKDLEKVPVDLAEKSEELAHWLNNWLEKRYEVYAVRDRAYMELLKKELESEAGEVTGLYEKDGKLHALEAWWGLGKREERFYYSISEIKPSDMHPAIMVRITDVRSLLEVIGLNENAPGDKFQAVLSIKDPIISENEGCWLWKLGKNGSTLERMKGLGLQTEADEAEQIPSSSEVLEINIDELAQWIFGYKTLEETLGVMPPFWTEYV
;
A
#
# COMPACT_ATOMS: atom_id res chain seq x y z
N MET A 1 -10.66 -7.81 -7.86
CA MET A 1 -10.30 -8.16 -9.25
C MET A 1 -10.09 -6.89 -10.03
N PRO A 2 -9.01 -6.71 -10.76
CA PRO A 2 -8.91 -5.64 -11.72
C PRO A 2 -9.79 -6.01 -12.91
N ALA A 3 -11.07 -5.72 -12.80
CA ALA A 3 -11.92 -5.78 -13.96
C ALA A 3 -11.36 -4.76 -14.95
N ALA A 4 -10.67 -5.22 -15.98
CA ALA A 4 -10.16 -4.47 -17.09
C ALA A 4 -9.42 -3.16 -16.69
N GLU A 5 -8.13 -3.25 -16.50
CA GLU A 5 -7.18 -2.12 -16.34
C GLU A 5 -7.50 -0.94 -17.27
N ALA A 6 -7.85 -1.24 -18.54
CA ALA A 6 -8.22 -0.26 -19.53
C ALA A 6 -9.40 0.65 -19.14
N ILE A 7 -10.28 0.21 -18.23
CA ILE A 7 -11.40 1.03 -17.74
C ILE A 7 -10.91 2.05 -16.71
N TYR A 8 -9.94 1.70 -15.87
CA TYR A 8 -9.51 2.53 -14.74
C TYR A 8 -8.35 3.46 -15.06
N ARG A 9 -7.42 3.08 -15.97
CA ARG A 9 -6.28 3.91 -16.34
C ARG A 9 -6.66 5.32 -16.83
N PRO A 10 -7.71 5.54 -17.66
CA PRO A 10 -8.12 6.90 -18.05
C PRO A 10 -8.54 7.78 -16.86
N PHE A 11 -8.89 7.18 -15.74
CA PHE A 11 -9.24 7.87 -14.50
C PHE A 11 -8.05 7.98 -13.53
N GLN A 12 -6.82 7.78 -13.99
CA GLN A 12 -5.58 7.91 -13.21
C GLN A 12 -5.50 6.91 -12.01
N PHE A 13 -6.12 5.73 -12.16
CA PHE A 13 -5.85 4.61 -11.25
C PHE A 13 -4.54 3.93 -11.67
N ALA A 14 -3.73 3.55 -10.68
CA ALA A 14 -2.51 2.80 -10.89
C ALA A 14 -2.48 1.54 -10.03
N PHE A 15 -1.82 0.49 -10.52
CA PHE A 15 -1.53 -0.68 -9.71
C PHE A 15 -0.55 -0.33 -8.60
N ILE A 16 -0.85 -0.82 -7.40
CA ILE A 16 -0.02 -0.64 -6.21
C ILE A 16 0.29 -1.96 -5.49
N TYR A 17 -0.20 -3.08 -6.00
CA TYR A 17 0.01 -4.38 -5.38
C TYR A 17 -0.09 -5.50 -6.42
N ASP A 18 0.87 -6.40 -6.37
CA ASP A 18 0.83 -7.65 -7.10
C ASP A 18 0.40 -8.78 -6.16
N GLN A 19 -0.67 -9.45 -6.54
CA GLN A 19 -1.18 -10.58 -5.77
C GLN A 19 -0.35 -11.83 -6.07
N PRO A 20 0.15 -12.51 -5.03
CA PRO A 20 0.83 -13.78 -5.21
C PRO A 20 -0.15 -14.86 -5.65
N VAL A 21 0.29 -15.72 -6.56
CA VAL A 21 -0.39 -16.95 -6.95
C VAL A 21 0.32 -18.12 -6.29
N TRP A 22 -0.38 -18.77 -5.39
CA TRP A 22 0.11 -19.94 -4.66
C TRP A 22 -0.33 -21.22 -5.35
N LYS A 23 0.57 -22.21 -5.42
CA LYS A 23 0.27 -23.57 -5.84
C LYS A 23 0.56 -24.52 -4.69
N PRO A 24 -0.05 -25.71 -4.68
CA PRO A 24 0.20 -26.70 -3.63
C PRO A 24 1.69 -27.03 -3.43
N GLU A 25 2.47 -27.01 -4.51
CA GLU A 25 3.93 -27.23 -4.48
C GLU A 25 4.74 -26.06 -3.88
N ASP A 26 4.13 -24.89 -3.72
CA ASP A 26 4.78 -23.72 -3.08
C ASP A 26 4.73 -23.83 -1.56
N GLU A 27 3.88 -24.69 -1.00
CA GLU A 27 3.81 -24.92 0.44
C GLU A 27 5.11 -25.59 0.94
N PRO A 28 5.74 -25.07 2.00
CA PRO A 28 6.85 -25.79 2.61
C PRO A 28 6.32 -27.12 3.15
N GLU A 29 7.13 -28.19 2.98
CA GLU A 29 6.89 -29.51 3.59
C GLU A 29 7.02 -29.41 5.12
N LYS A 30 6.04 -28.82 5.77
CA LYS A 30 5.88 -28.80 7.21
C LYS A 30 4.70 -29.68 7.58
N ASP A 31 4.91 -30.47 8.61
CA ASP A 31 3.89 -31.28 9.26
C ASP A 31 2.99 -30.34 10.10
N LEU A 32 2.12 -29.59 9.39
CA LEU A 32 1.19 -28.62 9.98
C LEU A 32 -0.18 -29.25 10.12
N GLU A 33 -0.83 -29.03 11.27
CA GLU A 33 -2.20 -29.45 11.50
C GLU A 33 -3.17 -28.42 10.86
N LYS A 34 -4.07 -28.90 9.97
CA LYS A 34 -5.11 -28.08 9.34
C LYS A 34 -6.38 -28.13 10.17
N VAL A 35 -6.80 -26.98 10.70
CA VAL A 35 -7.98 -26.84 11.55
C VAL A 35 -8.91 -25.79 10.97
N PRO A 36 -10.21 -26.10 10.73
CA PRO A 36 -11.20 -25.10 10.38
C PRO A 36 -11.30 -24.01 11.46
N VAL A 37 -11.37 -22.74 11.04
CA VAL A 37 -11.38 -21.60 11.95
C VAL A 37 -12.65 -20.78 11.76
N ASP A 38 -13.39 -20.53 12.86
CA ASP A 38 -14.47 -19.56 12.87
C ASP A 38 -13.91 -18.15 13.11
N LEU A 39 -14.02 -17.31 12.10
CA LEU A 39 -13.50 -15.92 12.15
C LEU A 39 -14.21 -15.05 13.19
N ALA A 40 -15.48 -15.35 13.52
CA ALA A 40 -16.20 -14.57 14.53
C ALA A 40 -15.81 -14.97 15.96
N GLU A 41 -15.63 -16.27 16.21
CA GLU A 41 -15.22 -16.76 17.53
C GLU A 41 -13.81 -16.32 17.92
N LYS A 42 -12.88 -16.30 16.95
CA LYS A 42 -11.47 -15.94 17.16
C LYS A 42 -11.11 -14.56 16.58
N SER A 43 -12.10 -13.69 16.40
CA SER A 43 -11.93 -12.43 15.68
C SER A 43 -10.80 -11.54 16.17
N GLU A 44 -10.67 -11.36 17.48
CA GLU A 44 -9.62 -10.50 18.07
C GLU A 44 -8.23 -11.14 17.95
N GLU A 45 -8.12 -12.45 18.22
CA GLU A 45 -6.86 -13.19 18.10
C GLU A 45 -6.34 -13.17 16.65
N LEU A 46 -7.22 -13.46 15.69
CA LEU A 46 -6.87 -13.50 14.28
C LEU A 46 -6.58 -12.12 13.70
N ALA A 47 -7.35 -11.11 14.11
CA ALA A 47 -7.07 -9.73 13.72
C ALA A 47 -5.69 -9.28 14.20
N HIS A 48 -5.35 -9.58 15.46
CA HIS A 48 -4.03 -9.27 16.01
C HIS A 48 -2.92 -10.03 15.26
N TRP A 49 -3.10 -11.32 15.01
CA TRP A 49 -2.13 -12.13 14.26
C TRP A 49 -1.92 -11.58 12.85
N LEU A 50 -3.01 -11.24 12.14
CA LEU A 50 -2.95 -10.66 10.79
C LEU A 50 -2.27 -9.28 10.76
N ASN A 51 -2.59 -8.40 11.71
CA ASN A 51 -1.94 -7.10 11.78
C ASN A 51 -0.43 -7.23 12.02
N ASN A 52 -0.01 -8.11 12.93
CA ASN A 52 1.41 -8.40 13.16
C ASN A 52 2.10 -9.01 11.92
N TRP A 53 1.36 -9.81 11.13
CA TRP A 53 1.86 -10.37 9.88
C TRP A 53 2.03 -9.28 8.82
N LEU A 54 1.05 -8.37 8.69
CA LEU A 54 1.05 -7.25 7.74
C LEU A 54 2.14 -6.22 8.08
N GLU A 55 2.24 -5.80 9.35
CA GLU A 55 3.21 -4.82 9.84
C GLU A 55 4.66 -5.20 9.52
N LYS A 56 4.98 -6.49 9.52
CA LYS A 56 6.32 -6.98 9.18
C LYS A 56 6.64 -6.96 7.68
N ARG A 57 5.65 -6.74 6.82
CA ARG A 57 5.77 -6.90 5.36
C ARG A 57 5.39 -5.67 4.57
N TYR A 58 4.54 -4.82 5.13
CA TYR A 58 3.99 -3.67 4.44
C TYR A 58 4.05 -2.44 5.32
N GLU A 59 4.49 -1.34 4.76
CA GLU A 59 4.48 -0.03 5.44
C GLU A 59 3.07 0.60 5.46
N VAL A 60 2.25 0.26 4.46
CA VAL A 60 0.86 0.71 4.35
C VAL A 60 -0.06 -0.49 4.25
N TYR A 61 -0.95 -0.66 5.20
CA TYR A 61 -1.95 -1.73 5.18
C TYR A 61 -3.22 -1.31 5.91
N ALA A 62 -4.35 -1.90 5.53
CA ALA A 62 -5.59 -1.70 6.27
C ALA A 62 -5.56 -2.51 7.57
N VAL A 63 -5.71 -1.83 8.70
CA VAL A 63 -5.77 -2.47 10.02
C VAL A 63 -7.01 -3.37 10.10
N ARG A 64 -6.80 -4.61 10.55
CA ARG A 64 -7.85 -5.59 10.77
C ARG A 64 -8.37 -5.45 12.20
N ASP A 65 -9.67 -5.47 12.34
CA ASP A 65 -10.34 -5.46 13.63
C ASP A 65 -11.43 -6.55 13.68
N ARG A 66 -12.13 -6.63 14.78
CA ARG A 66 -13.23 -7.55 14.95
C ARG A 66 -14.31 -7.39 13.89
N ALA A 67 -14.69 -6.15 13.57
CA ALA A 67 -15.74 -5.86 12.58
C ALA A 67 -15.32 -6.33 11.18
N TYR A 68 -14.05 -6.15 10.82
CA TYR A 68 -13.49 -6.70 9.60
C TYR A 68 -13.58 -8.23 9.54
N MET A 69 -13.24 -8.94 10.63
CA MET A 69 -13.29 -10.40 10.68
C MET A 69 -14.72 -10.93 10.54
N GLU A 70 -15.69 -10.28 11.19
CA GLU A 70 -17.10 -10.61 11.07
C GLU A 70 -17.66 -10.34 9.66
N LEU A 71 -17.19 -9.28 8.98
CA LEU A 71 -17.53 -9.00 7.59
C LEU A 71 -16.93 -10.04 6.65
N LEU A 72 -15.65 -10.33 6.78
CA LEU A 72 -14.94 -11.34 5.99
C LEU A 72 -15.61 -12.72 6.10
N LYS A 73 -16.04 -13.10 7.30
CA LYS A 73 -16.81 -14.33 7.50
C LYS A 73 -18.06 -14.34 6.64
N LYS A 74 -18.87 -13.27 6.66
CA LYS A 74 -20.10 -13.17 5.87
C LYS A 74 -19.84 -13.20 4.36
N GLU A 75 -18.77 -12.54 3.91
CA GLU A 75 -18.37 -12.58 2.51
C GLU A 75 -18.01 -14.00 2.06
N LEU A 76 -17.19 -14.71 2.84
CA LEU A 76 -16.82 -16.08 2.54
C LEU A 76 -18.02 -17.04 2.56
N GLU A 77 -18.86 -16.96 3.60
CA GLU A 77 -20.07 -17.78 3.72
C GLU A 77 -21.04 -17.58 2.54
N SER A 78 -21.14 -16.35 2.01
CA SER A 78 -22.03 -16.06 0.86
C SER A 78 -21.61 -16.77 -0.41
N GLU A 79 -20.36 -17.22 -0.50
CA GLU A 79 -19.80 -17.95 -1.65
C GLU A 79 -19.30 -19.36 -1.28
N ALA A 80 -19.88 -19.95 -0.23
CA ALA A 80 -19.48 -21.26 0.28
C ALA A 80 -17.99 -21.37 0.62
N GLY A 81 -17.40 -20.24 1.06
CA GLY A 81 -16.01 -20.16 1.47
C GLY A 81 -15.76 -20.70 2.86
N GLU A 82 -14.53 -21.04 3.12
CA GLU A 82 -14.07 -21.53 4.42
C GLU A 82 -12.68 -20.95 4.74
N VAL A 83 -12.36 -20.92 6.04
CA VAL A 83 -11.05 -20.51 6.56
C VAL A 83 -10.42 -21.67 7.31
N THR A 84 -9.14 -21.90 7.05
CA THR A 84 -8.35 -22.95 7.69
C THR A 84 -7.11 -22.30 8.34
N GLY A 85 -6.89 -22.59 9.60
CA GLY A 85 -5.62 -22.32 10.28
C GLY A 85 -4.68 -23.51 10.13
N LEU A 86 -3.43 -23.22 9.84
CA LEU A 86 -2.36 -24.21 9.80
C LEU A 86 -1.51 -24.03 11.06
N TYR A 87 -1.49 -25.04 11.92
CA TYR A 87 -0.85 -24.96 13.24
C TYR A 87 0.41 -25.84 13.31
N GLU A 88 1.41 -25.34 14.02
CA GLU A 88 2.59 -26.11 14.40
C GLU A 88 2.23 -27.11 15.51
N LYS A 89 3.09 -28.12 15.75
CA LYS A 89 2.86 -29.16 16.79
C LYS A 89 2.71 -28.62 18.21
N ASP A 90 3.23 -27.43 18.46
CA ASP A 90 3.10 -26.71 19.73
C ASP A 90 1.81 -25.89 19.84
N GLY A 91 0.94 -25.94 18.82
CA GLY A 91 -0.33 -25.22 18.76
C GLY A 91 -0.23 -23.78 18.28
N LYS A 92 0.93 -23.32 17.82
CA LYS A 92 1.12 -21.97 17.27
C LYS A 92 0.55 -21.87 15.85
N LEU A 93 -0.21 -20.82 15.57
CA LEU A 93 -0.71 -20.53 14.23
C LEU A 93 0.46 -20.15 13.31
N HIS A 94 0.68 -20.96 12.28
CA HIS A 94 1.72 -20.81 11.29
C HIS A 94 1.24 -20.09 10.04
N ALA A 95 0.05 -20.46 9.56
CA ALA A 95 -0.55 -19.86 8.38
C ALA A 95 -2.08 -19.82 8.50
N LEU A 96 -2.68 -18.91 7.75
CA LEU A 96 -4.12 -18.78 7.58
C LEU A 96 -4.45 -18.79 6.10
N GLU A 97 -5.32 -19.70 5.68
CA GLU A 97 -5.80 -19.78 4.30
C GLU A 97 -7.31 -19.64 4.23
N ALA A 98 -7.82 -19.05 3.14
CA ALA A 98 -9.24 -19.00 2.86
C ALA A 98 -9.53 -19.30 1.40
N TRP A 99 -10.62 -20.03 1.21
CA TRP A 99 -11.15 -20.39 -0.09
C TRP A 99 -12.59 -19.92 -0.22
N TRP A 100 -12.99 -19.57 -1.44
CA TRP A 100 -14.36 -19.21 -1.75
C TRP A 100 -14.72 -19.61 -3.19
N GLY A 101 -15.98 -19.43 -3.58
CA GLY A 101 -16.48 -19.63 -4.94
C GLY A 101 -17.54 -20.70 -5.05
N LEU A 102 -18.73 -20.33 -5.54
CA LEU A 102 -19.91 -21.22 -5.63
C LEU A 102 -19.76 -22.31 -6.70
N GLY A 103 -19.07 -22.03 -7.78
CA GLY A 103 -18.91 -22.97 -8.91
C GLY A 103 -17.53 -23.59 -8.98
N LYS A 104 -16.54 -22.92 -8.49
CA LYS A 104 -15.16 -23.34 -8.48
C LYS A 104 -14.46 -22.76 -7.26
N ARG A 105 -13.84 -23.64 -6.48
CA ARG A 105 -13.06 -23.22 -5.33
C ARG A 105 -11.87 -22.40 -5.78
N GLU A 106 -11.77 -21.15 -5.33
CA GLU A 106 -10.70 -20.24 -5.62
C GLU A 106 -10.04 -19.78 -4.31
N GLU A 107 -8.73 -19.65 -4.32
CA GLU A 107 -8.00 -19.11 -3.18
C GLU A 107 -8.38 -17.65 -2.98
N ARG A 108 -8.72 -17.29 -1.73
CA ARG A 108 -9.02 -15.93 -1.34
C ARG A 108 -7.78 -15.24 -0.79
N PHE A 109 -7.07 -15.93 0.10
CA PHE A 109 -5.79 -15.50 0.62
C PHE A 109 -5.03 -16.68 1.25
N TYR A 110 -3.71 -16.52 1.29
CA TYR A 110 -2.80 -17.37 2.03
C TYR A 110 -1.77 -16.49 2.75
N TYR A 111 -1.82 -16.46 4.07
CA TYR A 111 -0.88 -15.71 4.92
C TYR A 111 -0.05 -16.69 5.74
N SER A 112 1.26 -16.70 5.56
CA SER A 112 2.17 -17.60 6.28
C SER A 112 3.30 -16.84 6.93
N ILE A 113 3.75 -17.30 8.11
CA ILE A 113 4.95 -16.78 8.75
C ILE A 113 6.24 -17.23 8.05
N SER A 114 6.17 -18.29 7.22
CA SER A 114 7.29 -18.69 6.38
C SER A 114 7.47 -17.74 5.22
N GLU A 115 8.73 -17.49 4.86
CA GLU A 115 9.08 -16.80 3.62
C GLU A 115 8.94 -17.78 2.44
N ILE A 116 7.72 -17.93 1.96
CA ILE A 116 7.44 -18.74 0.77
C ILE A 116 7.41 -17.80 -0.41
N LYS A 117 8.12 -18.14 -1.48
CA LYS A 117 8.01 -17.40 -2.74
C LYS A 117 6.84 -17.98 -3.53
N PRO A 118 5.87 -17.15 -3.93
CA PRO A 118 4.79 -17.62 -4.79
C PRO A 118 5.33 -18.04 -6.16
N SER A 119 4.61 -18.95 -6.83
CA SER A 119 4.97 -19.40 -8.17
C SER A 119 4.87 -18.31 -9.21
N ASP A 120 3.96 -17.35 -9.00
CA ASP A 120 3.68 -16.23 -9.90
C ASP A 120 3.14 -15.02 -9.14
N MET A 121 3.19 -13.87 -9.77
CA MET A 121 2.67 -12.61 -9.25
C MET A 121 1.89 -11.91 -10.36
N HIS A 122 0.74 -11.32 -10.06
CA HIS A 122 0.03 -10.52 -11.05
C HIS A 122 -0.58 -9.25 -10.43
N PRO A 123 -0.63 -8.14 -11.18
CA PRO A 123 -1.22 -6.89 -10.72
C PRO A 123 -2.67 -7.09 -10.30
N ALA A 124 -3.01 -6.70 -9.07
CA ALA A 124 -4.32 -7.01 -8.49
C ALA A 124 -5.08 -5.81 -7.93
N ILE A 125 -4.39 -4.86 -7.33
CA ILE A 125 -5.04 -3.72 -6.68
C ILE A 125 -4.67 -2.44 -7.41
N MET A 126 -5.67 -1.71 -7.85
CA MET A 126 -5.53 -0.36 -8.38
C MET A 126 -6.11 0.66 -7.42
N VAL A 127 -5.40 1.76 -7.22
CA VAL A 127 -5.87 2.90 -6.43
C VAL A 127 -5.79 4.20 -7.23
N ARG A 128 -6.56 5.19 -6.77
CA ARG A 128 -6.46 6.57 -7.18
C ARG A 128 -6.41 7.44 -5.93
N ILE A 129 -5.50 8.39 -5.88
CA ILE A 129 -5.46 9.43 -4.86
C ILE A 129 -6.53 10.47 -5.20
N THR A 130 -7.52 10.62 -4.33
CA THR A 130 -8.62 11.60 -4.50
C THR A 130 -8.36 12.90 -3.76
N ASP A 131 -7.55 12.87 -2.71
CA ASP A 131 -7.12 14.02 -1.92
C ASP A 131 -5.65 13.85 -1.52
N VAL A 132 -4.77 14.55 -2.23
CA VAL A 132 -3.32 14.52 -2.02
C VAL A 132 -2.96 15.03 -0.63
N ARG A 133 -3.63 16.10 -0.18
CA ARG A 133 -3.33 16.69 1.13
C ARG A 133 -3.64 15.71 2.26
N SER A 134 -4.85 15.18 2.28
CA SER A 134 -5.27 14.22 3.31
C SER A 134 -4.40 12.97 3.34
N LEU A 135 -3.92 12.50 2.17
CA LEU A 135 -3.03 11.35 2.11
C LEU A 135 -1.62 11.69 2.61
N LEU A 136 -1.00 12.75 2.10
CA LEU A 136 0.41 13.04 2.42
C LEU A 136 0.60 13.53 3.85
N GLU A 137 -0.38 14.23 4.44
CA GLU A 137 -0.29 14.73 5.82
C GLU A 137 -0.33 13.63 6.90
N VAL A 138 -0.81 12.42 6.58
CA VAL A 138 -0.79 11.28 7.53
C VAL A 138 0.49 10.44 7.45
N ILE A 139 1.34 10.70 6.46
CA ILE A 139 2.61 9.99 6.30
C ILE A 139 3.66 10.64 7.21
N GLY A 140 4.38 9.82 7.96
CA GLY A 140 5.50 10.25 8.81
C GLY A 140 6.76 9.47 8.50
N LEU A 141 7.91 9.97 8.96
CA LEU A 141 9.15 9.24 8.86
C LEU A 141 9.15 8.07 9.84
N ASN A 142 9.59 6.91 9.36
CA ASN A 142 9.84 5.74 10.18
C ASN A 142 10.94 6.03 11.23
N GLU A 143 10.90 5.34 12.37
CA GLU A 143 11.91 5.47 13.43
C GLU A 143 13.33 5.17 12.94
N ASN A 144 13.46 4.30 11.94
CA ASN A 144 14.73 3.90 11.32
C ASN A 144 15.15 4.80 10.14
N ALA A 145 14.36 5.84 9.81
CA ALA A 145 14.73 6.77 8.75
C ALA A 145 16.08 7.44 9.05
N PRO A 146 16.95 7.61 8.05
CA PRO A 146 18.31 8.13 8.24
C PRO A 146 18.37 9.59 8.69
N GLY A 147 17.24 10.27 8.80
CA GLY A 147 17.12 11.65 9.27
C GLY A 147 15.86 11.90 10.06
N ASP A 148 15.80 13.01 10.78
CA ASP A 148 14.65 13.42 11.58
C ASP A 148 13.63 14.24 10.78
N LYS A 149 14.03 14.75 9.63
CA LYS A 149 13.21 15.60 8.75
C LYS A 149 13.57 15.36 7.29
N PHE A 150 12.55 15.37 6.46
CA PHE A 150 12.67 15.33 5.01
C PHE A 150 11.79 16.44 4.42
N GLN A 151 12.22 17.02 3.29
CA GLN A 151 11.46 18.06 2.61
C GLN A 151 11.59 17.88 1.10
N ALA A 152 10.46 17.94 0.38
CA ALA A 152 10.42 17.87 -1.08
C ALA A 152 9.42 18.89 -1.65
N VAL A 153 9.71 19.39 -2.84
CA VAL A 153 8.75 20.16 -3.64
C VAL A 153 8.17 19.21 -4.71
N LEU A 154 6.87 18.97 -4.65
CA LEU A 154 6.15 18.11 -5.59
C LEU A 154 5.37 18.99 -6.58
N SER A 155 5.64 18.85 -7.87
CA SER A 155 4.81 19.39 -8.95
C SER A 155 3.87 18.29 -9.43
N ILE A 156 2.67 18.25 -8.87
CA ILE A 156 1.71 17.17 -9.11
C ILE A 156 0.81 17.54 -10.28
N LYS A 157 0.66 16.61 -11.23
CA LYS A 157 -0.27 16.69 -12.36
C LYS A 157 -1.46 15.77 -12.12
N ASP A 158 -2.66 16.32 -12.01
CA ASP A 158 -3.92 15.58 -11.94
C ASP A 158 -4.91 16.14 -12.97
N PRO A 159 -5.10 15.46 -14.12
CA PRO A 159 -5.98 15.97 -15.20
C PRO A 159 -7.47 15.89 -14.87
N ILE A 160 -7.86 15.37 -13.70
CA ILE A 160 -9.25 15.12 -13.32
C ILE A 160 -9.64 15.92 -12.08
N ILE A 161 -8.79 15.95 -11.04
CA ILE A 161 -9.07 16.64 -9.78
C ILE A 161 -8.12 17.83 -9.66
N SER A 162 -8.61 19.02 -10.04
CA SER A 162 -7.83 20.26 -10.05
C SER A 162 -7.30 20.66 -8.66
N GLU A 163 -7.97 20.23 -7.59
CA GLU A 163 -7.57 20.46 -6.22
C GLU A 163 -6.25 19.78 -5.85
N ASN A 164 -5.94 18.65 -6.50
CA ASN A 164 -4.68 17.93 -6.33
C ASN A 164 -3.54 18.56 -7.16
N GLU A 165 -3.88 19.20 -8.29
CA GLU A 165 -2.89 19.73 -9.22
C GLU A 165 -2.17 20.95 -8.65
N GLY A 166 -0.86 21.03 -8.86
CA GLY A 166 -0.04 22.19 -8.51
C GLY A 166 1.27 21.85 -7.82
N CYS A 167 1.94 22.89 -7.36
CA CYS A 167 3.18 22.76 -6.62
C CYS A 167 2.91 22.70 -5.12
N TRP A 168 3.54 21.75 -4.46
CA TRP A 168 3.35 21.47 -3.05
C TRP A 168 4.69 21.33 -2.34
N LEU A 169 4.85 22.02 -1.21
CA LEU A 169 5.96 21.82 -0.30
C LEU A 169 5.55 20.77 0.74
N TRP A 170 6.14 19.59 0.64
CA TRP A 170 5.91 18.49 1.57
C TRP A 170 7.06 18.42 2.59
N LYS A 171 6.72 18.55 3.87
CA LYS A 171 7.66 18.49 4.99
C LYS A 171 7.29 17.31 5.86
N LEU A 172 8.16 16.30 5.94
CA LEU A 172 8.00 15.10 6.75
C LEU A 172 8.86 15.19 8.01
N GLY A 173 8.31 14.68 9.10
CA GLY A 173 9.01 14.47 10.35
C GLY A 173 8.53 13.19 11.02
N LYS A 174 9.21 12.78 12.10
CA LYS A 174 8.83 11.59 12.88
C LYS A 174 7.44 11.70 13.53
N ASN A 175 6.96 12.92 13.76
CA ASN A 175 5.67 13.20 14.42
C ASN A 175 4.55 13.58 13.44
N GLY A 176 4.73 13.31 12.16
CA GLY A 176 3.78 13.64 11.10
C GLY A 176 4.37 14.54 10.02
N SER A 177 3.55 14.91 9.07
CA SER A 177 3.94 15.76 7.97
C SER A 177 2.97 16.92 7.72
N THR A 178 3.42 17.88 6.94
CA THR A 178 2.60 18.99 6.46
C THR A 178 2.74 19.14 4.96
N LEU A 179 1.65 19.51 4.28
CA LEU A 179 1.63 19.78 2.86
C LEU A 179 1.10 21.19 2.60
N GLU A 180 1.97 22.08 2.13
CA GLU A 180 1.67 23.47 1.87
C GLU A 180 1.60 23.74 0.36
N ARG A 181 0.51 24.33 -0.14
CA ARG A 181 0.41 24.68 -1.56
C ARG A 181 1.24 25.93 -1.82
N MET A 182 2.19 25.83 -2.74
CA MET A 182 3.04 26.97 -3.13
C MET A 182 2.30 27.85 -4.12
N LYS A 183 2.26 29.16 -3.84
CA LYS A 183 1.71 30.17 -4.75
C LYS A 183 2.83 30.66 -5.69
N GLY A 184 2.57 30.71 -7.01
CA GLY A 184 3.45 31.43 -7.95
C GLY A 184 4.39 30.57 -8.80
N LEU A 185 4.32 29.23 -8.78
CA LEU A 185 5.08 28.34 -9.70
C LEU A 185 4.23 27.85 -10.90
N GLY A 186 3.11 28.48 -11.19
CA GLY A 186 2.39 28.34 -12.47
C GLY A 186 2.98 29.27 -13.50
N LEU A 187 3.24 28.75 -14.70
CA LEU A 187 3.68 29.48 -15.90
C LEU A 187 3.09 30.90 -15.98
N GLN A 188 3.98 31.91 -15.84
CA GLN A 188 3.76 33.34 -16.11
C GLN A 188 2.63 34.04 -15.30
N THR A 189 2.96 34.58 -14.14
CA THR A 189 2.40 35.86 -13.69
C THR A 189 3.46 36.67 -12.94
N GLU A 190 3.37 37.99 -13.09
CA GLU A 190 4.33 39.01 -12.73
C GLU A 190 4.84 38.94 -11.28
N ALA A 191 6.11 39.32 -11.13
CA ALA A 191 6.86 39.35 -9.90
C ALA A 191 6.15 40.19 -8.81
N ASP A 192 5.56 39.50 -7.84
CA ASP A 192 5.40 40.04 -6.48
C ASP A 192 5.18 38.89 -5.50
N GLU A 193 6.14 38.75 -4.56
CA GLU A 193 6.15 37.82 -3.42
C GLU A 193 6.23 36.30 -3.78
N ALA A 194 7.25 35.90 -4.54
CA ALA A 194 7.66 34.50 -4.62
C ALA A 194 8.23 34.07 -3.26
N GLU A 195 7.50 33.27 -2.49
CA GLU A 195 8.09 32.46 -1.43
C GLU A 195 9.25 31.66 -2.04
N GLN A 196 10.48 31.96 -1.58
CA GLN A 196 11.68 31.38 -2.14
C GLN A 196 11.65 29.86 -1.92
N ILE A 197 11.67 29.12 -3.03
CA ILE A 197 12.05 27.71 -2.99
C ILE A 197 13.43 27.69 -2.29
N PRO A 198 13.61 26.84 -1.25
CA PRO A 198 14.93 26.65 -0.69
C PRO A 198 15.90 26.35 -1.82
N SER A 199 16.99 27.07 -1.93
CA SER A 199 17.93 27.06 -3.07
C SER A 199 18.59 25.70 -3.36
N SER A 200 18.24 24.67 -2.60
CA SER A 200 18.68 23.26 -2.73
C SER A 200 17.55 22.26 -3.03
N SER A 201 16.28 22.69 -3.17
CA SER A 201 15.16 21.76 -3.37
C SER A 201 14.90 21.61 -4.87
N GLU A 202 15.16 20.43 -5.40
CA GLU A 202 14.67 20.04 -6.73
C GLU A 202 13.17 19.88 -6.69
N VAL A 203 12.50 20.32 -7.78
CA VAL A 203 11.07 20.11 -7.97
C VAL A 203 10.88 18.73 -8.60
N LEU A 204 10.18 17.83 -7.90
CA LEU A 204 9.81 16.54 -8.42
C LEU A 204 8.51 16.66 -9.21
N GLU A 205 8.61 16.59 -10.53
CA GLU A 205 7.41 16.52 -11.39
C GLU A 205 6.87 15.09 -11.40
N ILE A 206 5.62 14.91 -11.01
CA ILE A 206 5.00 13.59 -10.88
C ILE A 206 3.52 13.61 -11.23
N ASN A 207 3.06 12.60 -11.97
CA ASN A 207 1.63 12.40 -12.21
C ASN A 207 0.98 11.77 -10.98
N ILE A 208 -0.32 11.98 -10.80
CA ILE A 208 -1.04 11.49 -9.60
C ILE A 208 -1.05 9.97 -9.48
N ASP A 209 -1.07 9.24 -10.58
CA ASP A 209 -1.00 7.77 -10.63
C ASP A 209 0.40 7.25 -10.30
N GLU A 210 1.46 7.94 -10.74
CA GLU A 210 2.85 7.66 -10.39
C GLU A 210 3.12 7.97 -8.91
N LEU A 211 2.57 9.07 -8.40
CA LEU A 211 2.61 9.40 -6.97
C LEU A 211 1.99 8.27 -6.14
N ALA A 212 0.85 7.71 -6.57
CA ALA A 212 0.24 6.57 -5.91
C ALA A 212 1.19 5.36 -5.89
N GLN A 213 1.80 5.01 -7.01
CA GLN A 213 2.75 3.88 -7.08
C GLN A 213 3.94 4.05 -6.14
N TRP A 214 4.47 5.26 -6.05
CA TRP A 214 5.59 5.56 -5.15
C TRP A 214 5.17 5.51 -3.67
N ILE A 215 4.10 6.24 -3.29
CA ILE A 215 3.65 6.32 -1.89
C ILE A 215 3.25 4.96 -1.32
N PHE A 216 2.67 4.09 -2.14
CA PHE A 216 2.32 2.73 -1.73
C PHE A 216 3.45 1.70 -1.91
N GLY A 217 4.67 2.15 -2.26
CA GLY A 217 5.84 1.29 -2.35
C GLY A 217 5.84 0.29 -3.51
N TYR A 218 4.97 0.49 -4.52
CA TYR A 218 4.91 -0.37 -5.71
C TYR A 218 6.06 -0.09 -6.67
N LYS A 219 6.49 1.16 -6.72
CA LYS A 219 7.69 1.60 -7.41
C LYS A 219 8.55 2.45 -6.50
N THR A 220 9.85 2.36 -6.66
CA THR A 220 10.79 3.30 -6.05
C THR A 220 10.65 4.68 -6.68
N LEU A 221 11.15 5.71 -6.01
CA LEU A 221 11.18 7.06 -6.59
C LEU A 221 12.03 7.11 -7.85
N GLU A 222 13.14 6.38 -7.91
CA GLU A 222 14.00 6.27 -9.09
C GLU A 222 13.25 5.66 -10.28
N GLU A 223 12.52 4.57 -10.07
CA GLU A 223 11.70 3.96 -11.12
C GLU A 223 10.57 4.87 -11.59
N THR A 224 10.04 5.69 -10.70
CA THR A 224 8.95 6.62 -10.98
C THR A 224 9.43 7.82 -11.79
N LEU A 225 10.55 8.41 -11.40
CA LEU A 225 11.08 9.62 -12.03
C LEU A 225 12.09 9.33 -13.15
N GLY A 226 12.56 8.08 -13.28
CA GLY A 226 13.61 7.68 -14.23
C GLY A 226 15.01 8.20 -13.88
N VAL A 227 15.13 8.93 -12.78
CA VAL A 227 16.39 9.46 -12.25
C VAL A 227 16.33 9.46 -10.71
N MET A 228 17.45 9.20 -10.05
CA MET A 228 17.52 9.35 -8.60
C MET A 228 17.78 10.82 -8.27
N PRO A 229 16.90 11.49 -7.52
CA PRO A 229 17.14 12.85 -7.09
C PRO A 229 18.40 12.93 -6.24
N PRO A 230 19.29 13.92 -6.46
CA PRO A 230 20.61 14.01 -5.79
C PRO A 230 20.54 14.04 -4.26
N PHE A 231 19.45 14.55 -3.68
CA PHE A 231 19.27 14.58 -2.22
C PHE A 231 19.00 13.21 -1.58
N TRP A 232 18.65 12.18 -2.38
CA TRP A 232 18.50 10.81 -1.89
C TRP A 232 19.82 10.06 -1.80
N THR A 233 20.84 10.48 -2.55
CA THR A 233 22.17 9.84 -2.52
C THR A 233 22.94 10.11 -1.21
N GLU A 234 22.52 11.10 -0.41
CA GLU A 234 23.11 11.37 0.91
C GLU A 234 22.50 10.49 2.03
N TYR A 235 21.45 9.70 1.74
CA TYR A 235 20.68 8.94 2.72
C TYR A 235 20.58 7.42 2.43
N VAL A 236 21.37 6.90 1.51
CA VAL A 236 21.45 5.46 1.17
C VAL A 236 22.73 4.83 1.75
#